data_2effbb0cfb016a73a1ef7ecfa38067a3
#
_entry.id   2effbb0cfb016a73a1ef7ecfa38067a3
#
_cell.length_a   1.000
_cell.length_b   1.000
_cell.length_c   1.000
_cell.angle_alpha   90.00
_cell.angle_beta   90.00
_cell.angle_gamma   90.00
#
_symmetry.space_group_name_H-M   'P 1'
#
loop_
_entity.id
_entity.type
_entity.pdbx_description
1 polymer ?
#
loop_
_entity_poly.entity_id
_entity_poly.type
_entity_poly.pdbx_seq_one_letter_code
_entity_poly.pdbx_strand_id
1 'polypeptide(L)'
;MRQITDHKISPANEPLNITATDEPGPEGAYHRYEITGYNSLVNPSFDGRDTVLKMPILFQYGRVEYVGVNGISHEALLAILAHRMRAIQKGPAASRENALALTKIDEALHWLGHAAKLSTKTE
;
A
#
# COMPACT_ATOMS: atom_id res chain seq x y z
N MET A 1 12.09 15.37 -1.66
CA MET A 1 11.52 14.25 -0.88
C MET A 1 10.41 14.78 0.01
N ARG A 2 9.37 14.02 0.19
CA ARG A 2 8.20 14.48 0.93
C ARG A 2 7.79 13.44 1.96
N GLN A 3 7.55 13.88 3.20
CA GLN A 3 7.08 13.02 4.29
C GLN A 3 5.56 12.92 4.27
N ILE A 4 5.07 11.71 4.52
CA ILE A 4 3.65 11.41 4.63
C ILE A 4 3.36 11.11 6.10
N THR A 5 2.36 11.78 6.66
CA THR A 5 2.06 11.67 8.09
C THR A 5 0.64 11.19 8.40
N ASP A 6 -0.15 10.90 7.38
CA ASP A 6 -1.56 10.54 7.54
C ASP A 6 -1.77 9.32 8.45
N HIS A 7 -0.78 8.43 8.54
CA HIS A 7 -0.85 7.23 9.37
C HIS A 7 -0.55 7.49 10.85
N LYS A 8 -0.02 8.67 11.19
CA LYS A 8 0.46 8.97 12.55
C LYS A 8 -0.67 9.43 13.47
N ILE A 9 -1.70 8.61 13.59
CA ILE A 9 -2.88 8.90 14.41
C ILE A 9 -2.95 8.02 15.67
N SER A 10 -1.97 7.16 15.88
CA SER A 10 -1.90 6.31 17.07
C SER A 10 -0.44 6.09 17.46
N PRO A 11 -0.17 5.77 18.74
CA PRO A 11 1.22 5.55 19.19
C PRO A 11 1.94 4.42 18.43
N ALA A 12 1.21 3.40 18.00
CA ALA A 12 1.82 2.28 17.27
C ALA A 12 2.37 2.70 15.91
N ASN A 13 1.78 3.72 15.29
CA ASN A 13 2.20 4.22 13.97
C ASN A 13 3.21 5.37 14.05
N GLU A 14 3.38 5.96 15.22
CA GLU A 14 4.26 7.12 15.38
C GLU A 14 5.71 6.87 14.94
N PRO A 15 6.32 5.71 15.24
CA PRO A 15 7.69 5.44 14.80
C PRO A 15 7.84 5.25 13.30
N LEU A 16 6.78 4.89 12.58
CA LEU A 16 6.85 4.61 11.16
C LEU A 16 6.99 5.90 10.37
N ASN A 17 8.03 5.98 9.55
CA ASN A 17 8.28 7.12 8.68
C ASN A 17 8.05 6.73 7.24
N ILE A 18 7.22 7.50 6.53
CA ILE A 18 6.93 7.28 5.11
C ILE A 18 7.42 8.50 4.35
N THR A 19 8.26 8.27 3.35
CA THR A 19 8.81 9.34 2.54
C THR A 19 8.60 9.03 1.06
N ALA A 20 8.08 10.00 0.30
CA ALA A 20 8.12 9.94 -1.15
C ALA A 20 9.52 10.36 -1.58
N THR A 21 10.23 9.48 -2.28
CA THR A 21 11.67 9.63 -2.52
C THR A 21 12.01 10.04 -3.96
N ASP A 22 11.02 10.20 -4.83
CA ASP A 22 11.23 10.70 -6.19
C ASP A 22 10.49 12.02 -6.41
N GLU A 23 10.59 12.55 -7.61
CA GLU A 23 9.84 13.73 -8.02
C GLU A 23 8.54 13.28 -8.69
N PRO A 24 7.47 14.12 -8.66
CA PRO A 24 6.23 13.76 -9.35
C PRO A 24 6.45 13.54 -10.84
N GLY A 25 5.78 12.52 -11.38
CA GLY A 25 5.79 12.26 -12.81
C GLY A 25 4.85 13.18 -13.58
N PRO A 26 4.68 12.95 -14.90
CA PRO A 26 3.85 13.83 -15.74
C PRO A 26 2.41 13.95 -15.28
N GLU A 27 1.84 12.90 -14.66
CA GLU A 27 0.47 12.91 -14.15
C GLU A 27 0.38 13.51 -12.74
N GLY A 28 1.49 13.96 -12.16
CA GLY A 28 1.52 14.59 -10.85
C GLY A 28 1.69 13.64 -9.68
N ALA A 29 1.80 12.35 -9.94
CA ALA A 29 1.94 11.35 -8.88
C ALA A 29 3.40 11.01 -8.61
N TYR A 30 3.69 10.69 -7.34
CA TYR A 30 4.97 10.10 -6.95
C TYR A 30 4.90 8.60 -7.21
N HIS A 31 6.06 7.97 -7.49
CA HIS A 31 6.10 6.55 -7.82
C HIS A 31 6.93 5.73 -6.84
N ARG A 32 7.78 6.36 -6.03
CA ARG A 32 8.61 5.64 -5.09
C ARG A 32 8.43 6.16 -3.67
N TYR A 33 8.17 5.24 -2.75
CA TYR A 33 8.04 5.53 -1.32
C TYR A 33 8.96 4.62 -0.54
N GLU A 34 9.39 5.08 0.64
CA GLU A 34 10.14 4.25 1.59
C GLU A 34 9.51 4.35 2.96
N ILE A 35 9.41 3.22 3.62
CA ILE A 35 8.90 3.12 4.99
C ILE A 35 10.05 2.65 5.89
N THR A 36 10.31 3.40 6.96
CA THR A 36 11.32 3.08 7.97
C THR A 36 10.71 3.20 9.35
N GLY A 37 11.51 2.94 10.40
CA GLY A 37 11.06 3.12 11.77
C GLY A 37 10.56 1.84 12.42
N TYR A 38 10.85 0.68 11.82
CA TYR A 38 10.53 -0.62 12.39
C TYR A 38 11.78 -1.49 12.43
N ASN A 39 11.78 -2.49 13.30
CA ASN A 39 12.89 -3.44 13.41
C ASN A 39 12.42 -4.83 12.97
N SER A 40 12.69 -5.17 11.70
CA SER A 40 12.28 -6.45 11.14
C SER A 40 12.99 -7.64 11.79
N LEU A 41 14.15 -7.42 12.40
CA LEU A 41 14.93 -8.49 13.03
C LEU A 41 14.19 -9.14 14.20
N VAL A 42 13.26 -8.43 14.83
CA VAL A 42 12.47 -8.99 15.94
C VAL A 42 11.11 -9.51 15.49
N ASN A 43 10.86 -9.54 14.18
CA ASN A 43 9.60 -10.02 13.63
C ASN A 43 9.71 -11.50 13.27
N PRO A 44 8.85 -12.38 13.85
CA PRO A 44 8.94 -13.83 13.58
C PRO A 44 8.73 -14.21 12.11
N SER A 45 8.09 -13.33 11.32
CA SER A 45 7.85 -13.59 9.89
C SER A 45 8.99 -13.11 8.99
N PHE A 46 10.02 -12.47 9.56
CA PHE A 46 11.16 -12.03 8.78
C PHE A 46 11.97 -13.24 8.32
N ASP A 47 12.18 -13.39 7.02
CA ASP A 47 12.84 -14.57 6.46
C ASP A 47 14.31 -14.36 6.10
N GLY A 48 14.86 -13.17 6.35
CA GLY A 48 16.26 -12.85 6.08
C GLY A 48 16.56 -12.45 4.64
N ARG A 49 15.56 -12.51 3.75
CA ARG A 49 15.71 -12.08 2.35
C ARG A 49 15.15 -10.70 2.10
N ASP A 50 14.30 -10.22 2.98
CA ASP A 50 13.70 -8.90 2.87
C ASP A 50 14.70 -7.81 3.27
N THR A 51 14.44 -6.58 2.82
CA THR A 51 15.24 -5.43 3.24
C THR A 51 15.06 -5.18 4.73
N VAL A 52 16.15 -5.16 5.47
CA VAL A 52 16.12 -4.95 6.92
C VAL A 52 15.88 -3.47 7.23
N LEU A 53 14.95 -3.20 8.15
CA LEU A 53 14.66 -1.86 8.70
C LEU A 53 14.14 -0.85 7.68
N LYS A 54 13.85 -1.28 6.46
CA LYS A 54 13.37 -0.38 5.41
C LYS A 54 12.54 -1.16 4.40
N MET A 55 11.44 -0.56 3.94
CA MET A 55 10.59 -1.14 2.91
C MET A 55 10.38 -0.15 1.78
N PRO A 56 10.93 -0.41 0.59
CA PRO A 56 10.63 0.39 -0.59
C PRO A 56 9.31 -0.05 -1.22
N ILE A 57 8.56 0.92 -1.73
CA ILE A 57 7.36 0.66 -2.52
C ILE A 57 7.52 1.40 -3.83
N LEU A 58 7.37 0.68 -4.94
CA LEU A 58 7.53 1.23 -6.28
C LEU A 58 6.24 1.02 -7.05
N PHE A 59 5.58 2.12 -7.43
CA PHE A 59 4.36 2.06 -8.23
C PHE A 59 4.66 2.05 -9.72
N GLN A 60 3.73 1.49 -10.49
CA GLN A 60 3.80 1.46 -11.93
C GLN A 60 4.05 2.87 -12.49
N TYR A 61 5.06 3.01 -13.34
CA TYR A 61 5.39 4.26 -13.99
C TYR A 61 5.29 4.07 -15.51
N GLY A 62 4.32 4.74 -16.11
CA GLY A 62 4.05 4.62 -17.54
C GLY A 62 3.01 3.54 -17.84
N ARG A 63 2.54 3.55 -19.07
CA ARG A 63 1.51 2.61 -19.51
C ARG A 63 2.09 1.23 -19.75
N VAL A 64 1.41 0.22 -19.25
CA VAL A 64 1.86 -1.18 -19.36
C VAL A 64 2.07 -1.58 -20.83
N GLU A 65 1.23 -1.07 -21.73
CA GLU A 65 1.34 -1.40 -23.16
C GLU A 65 2.68 -0.97 -23.75
N TYR A 66 3.30 0.06 -23.20
CA TYR A 66 4.54 0.61 -23.75
C TYR A 66 5.78 0.22 -22.95
N VAL A 67 5.67 0.15 -21.63
CA VAL A 67 6.85 -0.05 -20.78
C VAL A 67 6.81 -1.36 -20.00
N GLY A 68 5.74 -2.12 -20.12
CA GLY A 68 5.57 -3.34 -19.34
C GLY A 68 5.20 -3.04 -17.88
N VAL A 69 5.04 -4.10 -17.10
CA VAL A 69 4.76 -3.97 -15.67
C VAL A 69 6.09 -3.71 -14.96
N ASN A 70 6.24 -2.51 -14.39
CA ASN A 70 7.49 -2.09 -13.75
C ASN A 70 7.32 -1.69 -12.28
N GLY A 71 6.12 -1.82 -11.74
CA GLY A 71 5.84 -1.53 -10.34
C GLY A 71 4.49 -2.12 -9.95
N ILE A 72 4.02 -1.76 -8.77
CA ILE A 72 2.74 -2.27 -8.25
C ILE A 72 1.62 -1.28 -8.51
N SER A 73 0.39 -1.75 -8.34
CA SER A 73 -0.81 -0.93 -8.44
C SER A 73 -1.35 -0.61 -7.04
N HIS A 74 -2.26 0.37 -6.96
CA HIS A 74 -3.01 0.63 -5.73
C HIS A 74 -3.76 -0.62 -5.29
N GLU A 75 -4.37 -1.33 -6.24
CA GLU A 75 -5.16 -2.52 -5.98
C GLU A 75 -4.32 -3.61 -5.33
N ALA A 76 -3.06 -3.75 -5.70
CA ALA A 76 -2.17 -4.76 -5.10
C ALA A 76 -2.00 -4.52 -3.60
N LEU A 77 -1.76 -3.27 -3.19
CA LEU A 77 -1.64 -2.94 -1.77
C LEU A 77 -2.95 -3.14 -1.03
N LEU A 78 -4.06 -2.69 -1.61
CA LEU A 78 -5.37 -2.85 -0.98
C LEU A 78 -5.77 -4.32 -0.85
N ALA A 79 -5.42 -5.15 -1.83
CA ALA A 79 -5.70 -6.58 -1.76
C ALA A 79 -4.94 -7.24 -0.62
N ILE A 80 -3.69 -6.87 -0.39
CA ILE A 80 -2.91 -7.38 0.74
C ILE A 80 -3.59 -6.98 2.05
N LEU A 81 -3.98 -5.71 2.18
CA LEU A 81 -4.66 -5.22 3.38
C LEU A 81 -5.98 -5.92 3.61
N ALA A 82 -6.78 -6.11 2.56
CA ALA A 82 -8.08 -6.79 2.66
C ALA A 82 -7.90 -8.24 3.14
N HIS A 83 -6.95 -8.94 2.55
CA HIS A 83 -6.66 -10.33 2.93
C HIS A 83 -6.27 -10.43 4.41
N ARG A 84 -5.34 -9.57 4.83
CA ARG A 84 -4.88 -9.54 6.22
C ARG A 84 -6.02 -9.22 7.18
N MET A 85 -6.83 -8.23 6.87
CA MET A 85 -7.93 -7.81 7.75
C MET A 85 -9.04 -8.86 7.82
N ARG A 86 -9.32 -9.58 6.72
CA ARG A 86 -10.27 -10.69 6.77
C ARG A 86 -9.79 -11.80 7.70
N ALA A 87 -8.49 -12.09 7.66
CA ALA A 87 -7.90 -13.08 8.56
C ALA A 87 -8.04 -12.65 10.03
N ILE A 88 -7.77 -11.37 10.33
CA ILE A 88 -7.92 -10.82 11.68
C ILE A 88 -9.38 -10.93 12.14
N GLN A 89 -10.35 -10.63 11.26
CA GLN A 89 -11.77 -10.69 11.61
C GLN A 89 -12.29 -12.10 11.86
N LYS A 90 -11.56 -13.12 11.43
CA LYS A 90 -11.90 -14.53 11.74
C LYS A 90 -11.28 -14.99 13.04
N GLY A 91 -10.49 -14.18 13.70
CA GLY A 91 -9.75 -14.54 14.89
C GLY A 91 -10.15 -13.73 16.11
N PRO A 92 -9.39 -13.87 17.21
CA PRO A 92 -9.74 -13.24 18.50
C PRO A 92 -9.58 -11.72 18.52
N ALA A 93 -8.91 -11.13 17.53
CA ALA A 93 -8.72 -9.68 17.45
C ALA A 93 -9.80 -8.99 16.61
N ALA A 94 -10.88 -9.69 16.25
CA ALA A 94 -11.98 -9.10 15.49
C ALA A 94 -12.57 -7.91 16.24
N SER A 95 -12.92 -6.84 15.48
CA SER A 95 -13.51 -5.65 16.06
C SER A 95 -14.45 -4.99 15.07
N ARG A 96 -15.35 -4.14 15.59
CA ARG A 96 -16.23 -3.33 14.76
C ARG A 96 -15.42 -2.38 13.88
N GLU A 97 -14.39 -1.77 14.43
CA GLU A 97 -13.54 -0.81 13.71
C GLU A 97 -12.82 -1.50 12.55
N ASN A 98 -12.30 -2.69 12.75
CA ASN A 98 -11.67 -3.46 11.68
C ASN A 98 -12.67 -3.85 10.60
N ALA A 99 -13.91 -4.20 10.97
CA ALA A 99 -14.96 -4.51 10.01
C ALA A 99 -15.29 -3.30 9.14
N LEU A 100 -15.39 -2.11 9.75
CA LEU A 100 -15.66 -0.88 9.01
C LEU A 100 -14.51 -0.55 8.05
N ALA A 101 -13.27 -0.66 8.52
CA ALA A 101 -12.11 -0.43 7.68
C ALA A 101 -12.07 -1.38 6.49
N LEU A 102 -12.34 -2.66 6.72
CA LEU A 102 -12.37 -3.66 5.65
C LEU A 102 -13.44 -3.34 4.61
N THR A 103 -14.63 -2.90 5.04
CA THR A 103 -15.68 -2.48 4.13
C THR A 103 -15.20 -1.35 3.21
N LYS A 104 -14.48 -0.37 3.78
CA LYS A 104 -13.98 0.75 2.99
C LYS A 104 -12.89 0.33 2.02
N ILE A 105 -12.04 -0.60 2.42
CA ILE A 105 -11.01 -1.16 1.52
C ILE A 105 -11.67 -1.90 0.36
N ASP A 106 -12.68 -2.71 0.65
CA ASP A 106 -13.42 -3.42 -0.41
C ASP A 106 -14.13 -2.45 -1.36
N GLU A 107 -14.68 -1.36 -0.84
CA GLU A 107 -15.27 -0.31 -1.68
C GLU A 107 -14.21 0.33 -2.58
N ALA A 108 -13.04 0.63 -2.03
CA ALA A 108 -11.95 1.22 -2.81
C ALA A 108 -11.53 0.28 -3.95
N LEU A 109 -11.40 -1.02 -3.67
CA LEU A 109 -11.08 -2.01 -4.71
C LEU A 109 -12.13 -2.03 -5.81
N HIS A 110 -13.41 -1.95 -5.43
CA HIS A 110 -14.51 -1.91 -6.39
C HIS A 110 -14.39 -0.72 -7.33
N TRP A 111 -14.19 0.48 -6.79
CA TRP A 111 -14.11 1.70 -7.60
C TRP A 111 -12.87 1.72 -8.48
N LEU A 112 -11.73 1.25 -7.99
CA LEU A 112 -10.50 1.17 -8.79
C LEU A 112 -10.68 0.18 -9.95
N GLY A 113 -11.35 -0.96 -9.71
CA GLY A 113 -11.65 -1.91 -10.78
C GLY A 113 -12.58 -1.33 -11.83
N HIS A 114 -13.57 -0.55 -11.41
CA HIS A 114 -14.49 0.13 -12.32
C HIS A 114 -13.75 1.17 -13.16
N ALA A 115 -12.88 1.98 -12.53
CA ALA A 115 -12.08 2.97 -13.23
C ALA A 115 -11.19 2.32 -14.30
N ALA A 116 -10.58 1.18 -13.99
CA ALA A 116 -9.74 0.46 -14.93
C ALA A 116 -10.55 -0.01 -16.14
N LYS A 117 -11.78 -0.51 -15.92
CA LYS A 117 -12.65 -0.93 -17.03
C LYS A 117 -13.05 0.24 -17.93
N LEU A 118 -13.36 1.39 -17.34
CA LEU A 118 -13.69 2.58 -18.12
C LEU A 118 -12.49 3.06 -18.94
N SER A 119 -11.32 3.07 -18.36
CA SER A 119 -10.09 3.45 -19.06
C SER A 119 -9.84 2.55 -20.26
N THR A 120 -10.00 1.23 -20.07
CA THR A 120 -9.84 0.26 -21.15
C THR A 120 -10.82 0.51 -22.30
N LYS A 121 -12.07 0.86 -21.96
CA LYS A 121 -13.10 1.12 -22.98
C LYS A 121 -12.84 2.40 -23.77
N THR A 122 -12.20 3.39 -23.18
CA THR A 122 -11.93 4.67 -23.83
C THR A 122 -10.64 4.66 -24.66
N GLU A 123 -9.87 3.63 -24.55
CA GLU A 123 -8.65 3.47 -25.29
C GLU A 123 -8.86 2.60 -26.53
#